data_ee44cd47342480c99a45fa2d5857a99d
#
_entry.id   ee44cd47342480c99a45fa2d5857a99d
#
_cell.length_a   1.000
_cell.length_b   1.000
_cell.length_c   1.000
_cell.angle_alpha   90.00
_cell.angle_beta   90.00
_cell.angle_gamma   90.00
#
_symmetry.space_group_name_H-M   'P 1'
#
loop_
_entity.id
_entity.type
_entity.pdbx_description
1 polymer ?
#
loop_
_entity_poly.entity_id
_entity_poly.type
_entity_poly.pdbx_seq_one_letter_code
_entity_poly.pdbx_strand_id
1 'polypeptide(L)'
;PGKEAAEMIRRRANASGIVVATKDNVKTVDSFLMNYGKRIGRQTKNLYIDEGLMLHTGCVNFLVLLSLCEKAYVFGDTQQIPFINRVQNFPYPEHFSKLEVDEVETRRCTLRCPADVTFFLNQRYSGQVTTQSPVSRSVSTELLQGSASLNPITKPLEGKVIVFTQNDKHFLEERGYRNVNTVHEVQGETFENVSIVRVTPTPLSIVARDSPHVLVALSRHTLSCKYYTVVLDALSSVVND
;
A
#
# COMPACT_ATOMS: atom_id res chain seq x y z
N PRO A 1 -8.58 -1.18 1.39
CA PRO A 1 -8.42 -1.24 -0.08
C PRO A 1 -9.65 -0.66 -0.80
N GLY A 2 -9.37 0.14 -1.81
CA GLY A 2 -10.39 0.86 -2.57
C GLY A 2 -11.14 -0.01 -3.58
N LYS A 3 -12.01 0.63 -4.36
CA LYS A 3 -12.77 -0.03 -5.44
C LYS A 3 -11.86 -0.66 -6.50
N GLU A 4 -10.73 -0.02 -6.81
CA GLU A 4 -9.72 -0.48 -7.77
C GLU A 4 -9.06 -1.79 -7.34
N ALA A 5 -8.69 -1.92 -6.06
CA ALA A 5 -8.15 -3.16 -5.51
C ALA A 5 -9.17 -4.31 -5.59
N ALA A 6 -10.42 -4.08 -5.23
CA ALA A 6 -11.48 -5.08 -5.37
C ALA A 6 -11.70 -5.51 -6.83
N GLU A 7 -11.60 -4.58 -7.79
CA GLU A 7 -11.68 -4.89 -9.21
C GLU A 7 -10.49 -5.72 -9.69
N MET A 8 -9.28 -5.38 -9.25
CA MET A 8 -8.07 -6.14 -9.56
C MET A 8 -8.16 -7.58 -9.05
N ILE A 9 -8.62 -7.78 -7.79
CA ILE A 9 -8.82 -9.11 -7.23
C ILE A 9 -9.81 -9.91 -8.08
N ARG A 10 -10.95 -9.30 -8.46
CA ARG A 10 -11.93 -9.98 -9.34
C ARG A 10 -11.34 -10.40 -10.67
N ARG A 11 -10.59 -9.52 -11.34
CA ARG A 11 -9.94 -9.84 -12.61
C ARG A 11 -8.94 -10.99 -12.48
N ARG A 12 -8.08 -10.95 -11.46
CA ARG A 12 -7.07 -12.01 -11.22
C ARG A 12 -7.72 -13.35 -10.87
N ALA A 13 -8.72 -13.36 -9.99
CA ALA A 13 -9.44 -14.57 -9.60
C ALA A 13 -10.15 -15.21 -10.80
N ASN A 14 -10.82 -14.40 -11.63
CA ASN A 14 -11.47 -14.91 -12.84
C ASN A 14 -10.46 -15.39 -13.88
N ALA A 15 -9.32 -14.72 -14.04
CA ALA A 15 -8.26 -15.15 -14.96
C ALA A 15 -7.60 -16.46 -14.53
N SER A 16 -7.53 -16.73 -13.22
CA SER A 16 -6.97 -18.00 -12.69
C SER A 16 -7.91 -19.21 -12.85
N GLY A 17 -9.19 -18.98 -13.12
CA GLY A 17 -10.21 -20.02 -13.24
C GLY A 17 -10.55 -20.74 -11.93
N ILE A 18 -9.98 -20.34 -10.81
CA ILE A 18 -10.15 -20.99 -9.51
C ILE A 18 -11.49 -20.64 -8.87
N VAL A 19 -11.94 -19.39 -9.05
CA VAL A 19 -13.17 -18.87 -8.44
C VAL A 19 -13.87 -17.92 -9.39
N VAL A 20 -15.20 -17.99 -9.48
CA VAL A 20 -16.00 -16.96 -10.14
C VAL A 20 -16.12 -15.75 -9.21
N ALA A 21 -15.34 -14.73 -9.46
CA ALA A 21 -15.33 -13.51 -8.66
C ALA A 21 -16.29 -12.46 -9.24
N THR A 22 -17.31 -12.11 -8.47
CA THR A 22 -18.35 -11.13 -8.81
C THR A 22 -18.33 -9.95 -7.84
N LYS A 23 -19.13 -8.92 -8.11
CA LYS A 23 -19.36 -7.83 -7.15
C LYS A 23 -20.07 -8.30 -5.86
N ASP A 24 -20.62 -9.49 -5.87
CA ASP A 24 -21.31 -10.05 -4.70
C ASP A 24 -20.36 -10.71 -3.72
N ASN A 25 -19.32 -11.39 -4.19
CA ASN A 25 -18.38 -12.10 -3.33
C ASN A 25 -17.04 -11.39 -3.13
N VAL A 26 -16.67 -10.41 -3.99
CA VAL A 26 -15.48 -9.56 -3.82
C VAL A 26 -15.88 -8.09 -3.83
N LYS A 27 -15.70 -7.40 -2.73
CA LYS A 27 -16.12 -6.00 -2.54
C LYS A 27 -15.25 -5.29 -1.52
N THR A 28 -15.39 -3.97 -1.44
CA THR A 28 -14.78 -3.18 -0.38
C THR A 28 -15.52 -3.38 0.93
N VAL A 29 -14.86 -3.11 2.04
CA VAL A 29 -15.44 -3.15 3.39
C VAL A 29 -16.67 -2.25 3.48
N ASP A 30 -16.57 -1.01 3.03
CA ASP A 30 -17.69 -0.06 3.05
C ASP A 30 -18.88 -0.59 2.24
N SER A 31 -18.60 -1.15 1.06
CA SER A 31 -19.67 -1.74 0.22
C SER A 31 -20.32 -2.96 0.89
N PHE A 32 -19.57 -3.74 1.68
CA PHE A 32 -20.13 -4.84 2.45
C PHE A 32 -21.03 -4.31 3.56
N LEU A 33 -20.53 -3.38 4.37
CA LEU A 33 -21.27 -2.83 5.52
C LEU A 33 -22.53 -2.07 5.10
N MET A 34 -22.44 -1.23 4.07
CA MET A 34 -23.58 -0.46 3.55
C MET A 34 -24.70 -1.33 2.94
N ASN A 35 -24.35 -2.51 2.46
CA ASN A 35 -25.32 -3.42 1.83
C ASN A 35 -25.63 -4.66 2.68
N TYR A 36 -25.19 -4.69 3.93
CA TYR A 36 -25.40 -5.84 4.82
C TYR A 36 -26.85 -6.23 4.97
N GLY A 37 -27.76 -5.27 5.15
CA GLY A 37 -29.20 -5.52 5.30
C GLY A 37 -29.83 -6.35 4.18
N LYS A 38 -29.23 -6.39 2.99
CA LYS A 38 -29.67 -7.22 1.85
C LYS A 38 -29.19 -8.67 1.94
N ARG A 39 -28.39 -9.02 2.96
CA ARG A 39 -27.71 -10.31 3.11
C ARG A 39 -27.98 -11.01 4.43
N ILE A 40 -28.87 -10.48 5.24
CA ILE A 40 -29.21 -11.06 6.54
C ILE A 40 -29.56 -12.55 6.35
N GLY A 41 -28.89 -13.43 7.11
CA GLY A 41 -29.08 -14.87 7.08
C GLY A 41 -28.29 -15.64 6.02
N ARG A 42 -27.43 -15.01 5.22
CA ARG A 42 -26.50 -15.73 4.33
C ARG A 42 -25.19 -16.03 5.05
N GLN A 43 -25.03 -17.27 5.46
CA GLN A 43 -23.78 -17.76 6.04
C GLN A 43 -22.68 -17.86 4.97
N THR A 44 -21.48 -17.42 5.30
CA THR A 44 -20.29 -17.53 4.44
C THR A 44 -19.35 -18.57 5.06
N LYS A 45 -18.91 -19.57 4.30
CA LYS A 45 -18.00 -20.58 4.84
C LYS A 45 -16.65 -19.94 5.22
N ASN A 46 -16.05 -19.18 4.31
CA ASN A 46 -14.78 -18.51 4.51
C ASN A 46 -14.90 -17.03 4.20
N LEU A 47 -14.34 -16.20 5.06
CA LEU A 47 -14.17 -14.75 4.84
C LEU A 47 -12.68 -14.46 4.65
N TYR A 48 -12.34 -13.74 3.58
CA TYR A 48 -10.98 -13.27 3.30
C TYR A 48 -10.96 -11.76 3.33
N ILE A 49 -10.15 -11.18 4.23
CA ILE A 49 -9.98 -9.73 4.42
C ILE A 49 -8.58 -9.36 3.98
N ASP A 50 -8.45 -8.73 2.82
CA ASP A 50 -7.17 -8.23 2.31
C ASP A 50 -6.86 -6.87 2.90
N GLU A 51 -5.57 -6.61 3.20
CA GLU A 51 -5.08 -5.40 3.89
C GLU A 51 -5.85 -5.12 5.20
N GLY A 52 -6.23 -6.17 5.93
CA GLY A 52 -7.07 -6.05 7.13
C GLY A 52 -6.41 -5.25 8.26
N LEU A 53 -5.07 -5.16 8.30
CA LEU A 53 -4.35 -4.39 9.29
C LEU A 53 -4.36 -2.87 9.03
N MET A 54 -4.87 -2.42 7.87
CA MET A 54 -5.21 -1.03 7.61
C MET A 54 -6.57 -0.61 8.21
N LEU A 55 -7.35 -1.57 8.67
CA LEU A 55 -8.65 -1.32 9.27
C LEU A 55 -8.52 -1.16 10.79
N HIS A 56 -9.45 -0.43 11.38
CA HIS A 56 -9.63 -0.47 12.82
C HIS A 56 -10.04 -1.89 13.25
N THR A 57 -9.45 -2.41 14.33
CA THR A 57 -9.71 -3.79 14.83
C THR A 57 -11.20 -4.08 15.02
N GLY A 58 -11.94 -3.11 15.60
CA GLY A 58 -13.39 -3.24 15.75
C GLY A 58 -14.13 -3.41 14.42
N CYS A 59 -13.62 -2.81 13.32
CA CYS A 59 -14.19 -3.02 11.99
C CYS A 59 -13.96 -4.45 11.50
N VAL A 60 -12.77 -5.00 11.70
CA VAL A 60 -12.45 -6.40 11.34
C VAL A 60 -13.35 -7.36 12.11
N ASN A 61 -13.45 -7.18 13.44
CA ASN A 61 -14.32 -8.01 14.28
C ASN A 61 -15.79 -7.91 13.86
N PHE A 62 -16.25 -6.71 13.49
CA PHE A 62 -17.62 -6.51 13.02
C PHE A 62 -17.88 -7.20 11.68
N LEU A 63 -16.92 -7.18 10.75
CA LEU A 63 -17.00 -7.93 9.48
C LEU A 63 -17.12 -9.43 9.72
N VAL A 64 -16.31 -9.98 10.61
CA VAL A 64 -16.33 -11.40 10.99
C VAL A 64 -17.71 -11.77 11.57
N LEU A 65 -18.19 -11.00 12.54
CA LEU A 65 -19.49 -11.20 13.16
C LEU A 65 -20.64 -11.17 12.15
N LEU A 66 -20.67 -10.14 11.30
CA LEU A 66 -21.74 -9.98 10.31
C LEU A 66 -21.71 -11.02 9.20
N SER A 67 -20.55 -11.55 8.85
CA SER A 67 -20.42 -12.56 7.78
C SER A 67 -20.95 -13.93 8.19
N LEU A 68 -21.11 -14.18 9.49
CA LEU A 68 -21.45 -15.50 10.05
C LEU A 68 -20.54 -16.61 9.48
N CYS A 69 -19.26 -16.32 9.25
CA CYS A 69 -18.32 -17.25 8.63
C CYS A 69 -17.85 -18.32 9.63
N GLU A 70 -17.53 -19.50 9.11
CA GLU A 70 -16.88 -20.56 9.88
C GLU A 70 -15.40 -20.24 10.12
N LYS A 71 -14.75 -19.61 9.13
CA LYS A 71 -13.34 -19.20 9.21
C LYS A 71 -13.15 -17.83 8.58
N ALA A 72 -12.34 -16.99 9.25
CA ALA A 72 -11.90 -15.71 8.75
C ALA A 72 -10.37 -15.70 8.56
N TYR A 73 -9.94 -15.23 7.40
CA TYR A 73 -8.52 -15.05 7.06
C TYR A 73 -8.24 -13.57 6.88
N VAL A 74 -7.35 -13.03 7.70
CA VAL A 74 -6.97 -11.62 7.65
C VAL A 74 -5.54 -11.53 7.12
N PHE A 75 -5.38 -10.87 5.97
CA PHE A 75 -4.07 -10.62 5.37
C PHE A 75 -3.65 -9.19 5.66
N GLY A 76 -2.37 -8.98 5.94
CA GLY A 76 -1.83 -7.65 6.20
C GLY A 76 -0.37 -7.73 6.63
N ASP A 77 0.22 -6.56 6.82
CA ASP A 77 1.61 -6.41 7.19
C ASP A 77 1.74 -5.40 8.33
N THR A 78 2.28 -5.83 9.45
CA THR A 78 2.42 -5.01 10.66
C THR A 78 3.45 -3.88 10.52
N GLN A 79 4.31 -3.94 9.49
CA GLN A 79 5.31 -2.91 9.22
C GLN A 79 4.83 -1.87 8.20
N GLN A 80 3.74 -2.15 7.48
CA GLN A 80 3.12 -1.19 6.56
C GLN A 80 2.26 -0.17 7.30
N ILE A 81 1.65 0.77 6.55
CA ILE A 81 0.87 1.86 7.13
C ILE A 81 -0.34 1.27 7.87
N PRO A 82 -0.47 1.51 9.19
CA PRO A 82 -1.59 1.00 9.98
C PRO A 82 -2.87 1.81 9.73
N PHE A 83 -3.93 1.45 10.44
CA PHE A 83 -5.15 2.26 10.50
C PHE A 83 -4.82 3.72 10.87
N ILE A 84 -5.34 4.66 10.08
CA ILE A 84 -5.22 6.10 10.34
C ILE A 84 -6.61 6.64 10.67
N ASN A 85 -6.78 7.13 11.90
CA ASN A 85 -7.99 7.83 12.28
C ASN A 85 -8.09 9.18 11.55
N ARG A 86 -9.08 9.33 10.68
CA ARG A 86 -9.35 10.57 9.94
C ARG A 86 -10.54 11.36 10.51
N VAL A 87 -11.18 10.84 11.54
CA VAL A 87 -12.31 11.51 12.19
C VAL A 87 -11.77 12.43 13.28
N GLN A 88 -11.82 13.72 13.03
CA GLN A 88 -11.41 14.72 14.00
C GLN A 88 -12.29 14.64 15.26
N ASN A 89 -11.69 14.87 16.42
CA ASN A 89 -12.35 14.88 17.71
C ASN A 89 -12.99 13.56 18.18
N PHE A 90 -12.72 12.45 17.47
CA PHE A 90 -13.14 11.13 17.90
C PHE A 90 -11.89 10.23 18.07
N PRO A 91 -11.45 9.94 19.29
CA PRO A 91 -10.28 9.11 19.52
C PRO A 91 -10.62 7.64 19.21
N TYR A 92 -9.92 7.05 18.28
CA TYR A 92 -9.88 5.61 18.11
C TYR A 92 -8.59 5.07 18.74
N PRO A 93 -8.61 4.56 19.96
CA PRO A 93 -7.42 4.05 20.62
C PRO A 93 -6.93 2.74 20.05
N GLU A 94 -7.74 2.12 19.19
CA GLU A 94 -7.57 0.77 18.74
C GLU A 94 -6.80 0.70 17.43
N HIS A 95 -5.97 -0.30 17.31
CA HIS A 95 -5.24 -0.65 16.13
C HIS A 95 -5.10 -2.18 16.02
N PHE A 96 -4.44 -2.67 14.98
CA PHE A 96 -4.34 -4.10 14.67
C PHE A 96 -3.74 -4.96 15.78
N SER A 97 -2.93 -4.41 16.69
CA SER A 97 -2.31 -5.18 17.79
C SER A 97 -3.33 -5.76 18.79
N LYS A 98 -4.58 -5.33 18.73
CA LYS A 98 -5.68 -5.87 19.54
C LYS A 98 -6.55 -6.87 18.78
N LEU A 99 -6.20 -7.23 17.57
CA LEU A 99 -6.90 -8.27 16.82
C LEU A 99 -6.51 -9.63 17.41
N GLU A 100 -7.47 -10.29 18.03
CA GLU A 100 -7.31 -11.66 18.54
C GLU A 100 -7.48 -12.63 17.38
N VAL A 101 -6.53 -13.56 17.23
CA VAL A 101 -6.51 -14.58 16.19
C VAL A 101 -6.07 -15.92 16.76
N ASP A 102 -6.62 -17.01 16.25
CA ASP A 102 -6.29 -18.37 16.69
C ASP A 102 -4.91 -18.80 16.20
N GLU A 103 -4.51 -18.36 15.00
CA GLU A 103 -3.27 -18.76 14.35
C GLU A 103 -2.67 -17.60 13.53
N VAL A 104 -1.34 -17.49 13.53
CA VAL A 104 -0.60 -16.51 12.72
C VAL A 104 0.38 -17.26 11.81
N GLU A 105 0.20 -17.09 10.50
CA GLU A 105 1.13 -17.58 9.49
C GLU A 105 1.93 -16.41 8.90
N THR A 106 3.25 -16.49 8.95
CA THR A 106 4.13 -15.45 8.39
C THR A 106 4.70 -15.90 7.04
N ARG A 107 4.46 -15.11 5.99
CA ARG A 107 5.06 -15.27 4.66
C ARG A 107 6.27 -14.36 4.53
N ARG A 108 7.43 -14.94 4.19
CA ARG A 108 8.73 -14.25 4.15
C ARG A 108 9.38 -14.22 2.77
N CYS A 109 8.65 -14.59 1.75
CA CYS A 109 9.10 -14.54 0.37
C CYS A 109 8.25 -13.57 -0.44
N THR A 110 8.87 -12.54 -0.99
CA THR A 110 8.21 -11.63 -1.91
C THR A 110 8.36 -12.12 -3.36
N LEU A 111 7.29 -12.05 -4.13
CA LEU A 111 7.27 -12.32 -5.57
C LEU A 111 7.41 -11.03 -6.39
N ARG A 112 7.34 -9.89 -5.73
CA ARG A 112 7.29 -8.57 -6.35
C ARG A 112 8.59 -7.79 -6.22
N CYS A 113 9.07 -7.67 -4.98
CA CYS A 113 10.15 -6.72 -4.68
C CYS A 113 11.49 -7.19 -5.27
N PRO A 114 12.19 -6.33 -6.01
CA PRO A 114 13.57 -6.55 -6.44
C PRO A 114 14.54 -6.79 -5.27
N ALA A 115 15.74 -7.29 -5.57
CA ALA A 115 16.69 -7.70 -4.55
C ALA A 115 17.19 -6.53 -3.68
N ASP A 116 17.45 -5.37 -4.27
CA ASP A 116 17.84 -4.14 -3.56
C ASP A 116 16.74 -3.66 -2.59
N VAL A 117 15.47 -3.70 -3.01
CA VAL A 117 14.34 -3.42 -2.12
C VAL A 117 14.24 -4.47 -1.03
N THR A 118 14.43 -5.74 -1.35
CA THR A 118 14.39 -6.83 -0.36
C THR A 118 15.49 -6.68 0.69
N PHE A 119 16.70 -6.22 0.30
CA PHE A 119 17.76 -5.88 1.22
C PHE A 119 17.34 -4.79 2.21
N PHE A 120 16.68 -3.73 1.73
CA PHE A 120 16.10 -2.70 2.59
C PHE A 120 15.00 -3.28 3.51
N LEU A 121 14.09 -4.12 2.98
CA LEU A 121 13.06 -4.79 3.78
C LEU A 121 13.66 -5.64 4.90
N ASN A 122 14.77 -6.32 4.67
CA ASN A 122 15.43 -7.15 5.66
C ASN A 122 15.85 -6.39 6.92
N GLN A 123 16.13 -5.11 6.82
CA GLN A 123 16.42 -4.25 7.98
C GLN A 123 15.18 -4.03 8.84
N ARG A 124 13.97 -4.11 8.25
CA ARG A 124 12.69 -3.93 8.93
C ARG A 124 12.10 -5.24 9.47
N TYR A 125 12.34 -6.34 8.78
CA TYR A 125 11.77 -7.66 9.09
C TYR A 125 12.79 -8.62 9.70
N SER A 126 13.77 -8.11 10.42
CA SER A 126 14.79 -8.92 11.13
C SER A 126 15.56 -9.90 10.23
N GLY A 127 15.85 -9.49 8.99
CA GLY A 127 16.76 -10.21 8.10
C GLY A 127 16.23 -11.50 7.46
N GLN A 128 14.93 -11.70 7.40
CA GLN A 128 14.36 -12.99 7.02
C GLN A 128 13.49 -12.96 5.74
N VAL A 129 13.48 -11.84 5.00
CA VAL A 129 12.72 -11.73 3.75
C VAL A 129 13.60 -12.16 2.57
N THR A 130 13.07 -13.04 1.73
CA THR A 130 13.69 -13.46 0.46
C THR A 130 12.86 -12.95 -0.72
N THR A 131 13.44 -12.97 -1.93
CA THR A 131 12.72 -12.60 -3.14
C THR A 131 12.87 -13.65 -4.24
N GLN A 132 11.85 -13.77 -5.08
CA GLN A 132 11.89 -14.50 -6.34
C GLN A 132 11.94 -13.55 -7.56
N SER A 133 12.05 -12.24 -7.34
CA SER A 133 12.23 -11.29 -8.45
C SER A 133 13.58 -11.51 -9.14
N PRO A 134 13.64 -11.53 -10.47
CA PRO A 134 14.90 -11.61 -11.21
C PRO A 134 15.65 -10.26 -11.24
N VAL A 135 15.02 -9.18 -10.78
CA VAL A 135 15.61 -7.83 -10.79
C VAL A 135 16.48 -7.62 -9.58
N SER A 136 17.77 -7.34 -9.81
CA SER A 136 18.76 -7.15 -8.73
C SER A 136 18.86 -5.71 -8.26
N ARG A 137 18.82 -4.74 -9.17
CA ARG A 137 18.86 -3.31 -8.89
C ARG A 137 17.71 -2.61 -9.62
N SER A 138 16.92 -1.85 -8.88
CA SER A 138 15.71 -1.23 -9.37
C SER A 138 15.54 0.21 -8.92
N VAL A 139 16.21 0.62 -7.83
CA VAL A 139 16.00 1.93 -7.21
C VAL A 139 17.12 2.89 -7.56
N SER A 140 16.73 4.14 -7.91
CA SER A 140 17.67 5.23 -8.19
C SER A 140 17.12 6.55 -7.65
N THR A 141 18.03 7.51 -7.35
CA THR A 141 17.65 8.84 -6.88
C THR A 141 18.09 9.92 -7.88
N GLU A 142 17.24 10.92 -8.03
CA GLU A 142 17.57 12.14 -8.76
C GLU A 142 17.29 13.36 -7.89
N LEU A 143 18.34 14.16 -7.66
CA LEU A 143 18.22 15.45 -6.97
C LEU A 143 17.76 16.52 -7.97
N LEU A 144 16.61 17.10 -7.69
CA LEU A 144 16.02 18.16 -8.49
C LEU A 144 16.66 19.52 -8.13
N GLN A 145 16.89 20.36 -9.13
CA GLN A 145 17.36 21.73 -8.95
C GLN A 145 16.23 22.69 -8.49
N GLY A 146 15.41 22.25 -7.54
CA GLY A 146 14.21 22.92 -7.04
C GLY A 146 12.92 22.39 -7.66
N SER A 147 11.81 22.71 -7.02
CA SER A 147 10.47 22.24 -7.43
C SER A 147 10.03 22.79 -8.80
N ALA A 148 10.59 23.91 -9.25
CA ALA A 148 10.29 24.52 -10.55
C ALA A 148 10.78 23.65 -11.73
N SER A 149 11.73 22.73 -11.53
CA SER A 149 12.23 21.84 -12.58
C SER A 149 11.24 20.75 -12.99
N LEU A 150 10.16 20.56 -12.24
CA LEU A 150 9.12 19.59 -12.55
C LEU A 150 8.09 20.17 -13.51
N ASN A 151 8.18 19.75 -14.75
CA ASN A 151 7.21 20.04 -15.81
C ASN A 151 7.04 18.77 -16.66
N PRO A 152 5.82 18.30 -16.96
CA PRO A 152 5.59 17.05 -17.69
C PRO A 152 6.25 17.00 -19.06
N ILE A 153 6.42 18.16 -19.72
CA ILE A 153 7.04 18.24 -21.04
C ILE A 153 8.55 18.06 -20.96
N THR A 154 9.20 18.71 -19.98
CA THR A 154 10.66 18.69 -19.83
C THR A 154 11.15 17.59 -18.89
N LYS A 155 10.28 17.10 -18.02
CA LYS A 155 10.57 16.04 -17.05
C LYS A 155 9.42 15.04 -17.01
N PRO A 156 9.28 14.17 -18.01
CA PRO A 156 8.30 13.09 -17.95
C PRO A 156 8.64 12.14 -16.81
N LEU A 157 7.63 11.81 -16.00
CA LEU A 157 7.73 10.82 -14.94
C LEU A 157 7.24 9.47 -15.46
N GLU A 158 8.03 8.43 -15.24
CA GLU A 158 7.72 7.09 -15.74
C GLU A 158 6.84 6.32 -14.76
N GLY A 159 5.90 5.56 -15.30
CA GLY A 159 5.05 4.65 -14.55
C GLY A 159 4.08 5.35 -13.60
N LYS A 160 3.89 4.75 -12.42
CA LYS A 160 3.01 5.30 -11.40
C LYS A 160 3.70 6.40 -10.61
N VAL A 161 3.08 7.57 -10.54
CA VAL A 161 3.58 8.69 -9.74
C VAL A 161 3.05 8.60 -8.32
N ILE A 162 3.96 8.55 -7.34
CA ILE A 162 3.65 8.42 -5.91
C ILE A 162 4.28 9.59 -5.15
N VAL A 163 3.55 10.15 -4.22
CA VAL A 163 4.00 11.24 -3.34
C VAL A 163 3.70 10.93 -1.88
N PHE A 164 4.41 11.59 -0.97
CA PHE A 164 4.21 11.39 0.46
C PHE A 164 3.05 12.21 1.04
N THR A 165 2.80 13.40 0.49
CA THR A 165 1.82 14.34 1.04
C THR A 165 0.75 14.73 0.02
N GLN A 166 -0.42 15.17 0.51
CA GLN A 166 -1.45 15.75 -0.35
C GLN A 166 -0.99 17.06 -0.99
N ASN A 167 -0.13 17.82 -0.32
CA ASN A 167 0.42 19.05 -0.87
C ASN A 167 1.32 18.77 -2.08
N ASP A 168 2.20 17.75 -2.00
CA ASP A 168 3.03 17.34 -3.15
C ASP A 168 2.14 16.82 -4.30
N LYS A 169 1.04 16.10 -3.98
CA LYS A 169 0.08 15.64 -4.98
C LYS A 169 -0.55 16.81 -5.72
N HIS A 170 -1.11 17.75 -4.98
CA HIS A 170 -1.75 18.94 -5.56
C HIS A 170 -0.77 19.76 -6.39
N PHE A 171 0.46 19.97 -5.89
CA PHE A 171 1.53 20.65 -6.62
C PHE A 171 1.82 20.01 -7.98
N LEU A 172 1.87 18.68 -8.08
CA LEU A 172 2.12 17.99 -9.33
C LEU A 172 0.90 18.03 -10.27
N GLU A 173 -0.31 17.89 -9.73
CA GLU A 173 -1.55 17.96 -10.50
C GLU A 173 -1.74 19.35 -11.14
N GLU A 174 -1.44 20.44 -10.42
CA GLU A 174 -1.45 21.81 -10.96
C GLU A 174 -0.45 22.02 -12.11
N ARG A 175 0.63 21.23 -12.14
CA ARG A 175 1.61 21.25 -13.23
C ARG A 175 1.27 20.34 -14.40
N GLY A 176 0.12 19.67 -14.35
CA GLY A 176 -0.38 18.82 -15.43
C GLY A 176 0.04 17.35 -15.33
N TYR A 177 0.69 16.91 -14.26
CA TYR A 177 0.90 15.48 -14.01
C TYR A 177 -0.44 14.83 -13.70
N ARG A 178 -0.68 13.66 -14.27
CA ARG A 178 -1.91 12.89 -14.07
C ARG A 178 -1.62 11.60 -13.32
N ASN A 179 -2.65 11.04 -12.69
CA ASN A 179 -2.57 9.76 -11.95
C ASN A 179 -1.56 9.80 -10.79
N VAL A 180 -1.42 10.97 -10.14
CA VAL A 180 -0.62 11.14 -8.94
C VAL A 180 -1.39 10.61 -7.74
N ASN A 181 -0.76 9.75 -6.95
CA ASN A 181 -1.36 9.21 -5.75
C ASN A 181 -0.42 9.36 -4.54
N THR A 182 -1.00 9.46 -3.37
CA THR A 182 -0.18 9.34 -2.16
C THR A 182 0.20 7.90 -1.89
N VAL A 183 1.27 7.68 -1.11
CA VAL A 183 1.71 6.35 -0.68
C VAL A 183 0.58 5.54 -0.05
N HIS A 184 -0.26 6.18 0.76
CA HIS A 184 -1.39 5.52 1.40
C HIS A 184 -2.47 5.06 0.40
N GLU A 185 -2.71 5.85 -0.66
CA GLU A 185 -3.70 5.50 -1.69
C GLU A 185 -3.30 4.29 -2.51
N VAL A 186 -1.99 4.03 -2.67
CA VAL A 186 -1.46 2.90 -3.46
C VAL A 186 -1.05 1.70 -2.62
N GLN A 187 -1.32 1.68 -1.33
CA GLN A 187 -1.06 0.51 -0.50
C GLN A 187 -1.89 -0.67 -1.03
N GLY A 188 -1.29 -1.87 -1.10
CA GLY A 188 -1.91 -3.05 -1.73
C GLY A 188 -1.74 -3.14 -3.26
N GLU A 189 -1.38 -2.04 -3.96
CA GLU A 189 -1.18 -2.06 -5.41
C GLU A 189 0.24 -2.46 -5.81
N THR A 190 0.41 -2.81 -7.11
CA THR A 190 1.69 -3.21 -7.69
C THR A 190 1.80 -2.64 -9.10
N PHE A 191 2.96 -2.06 -9.40
CA PHE A 191 3.27 -1.42 -10.67
C PHE A 191 4.60 -1.94 -11.23
N GLU A 192 4.80 -1.87 -12.53
CA GLU A 192 6.10 -2.18 -13.13
C GLU A 192 7.12 -1.10 -12.79
N ASN A 193 6.78 0.15 -13.08
CA ASN A 193 7.65 1.30 -12.86
C ASN A 193 6.97 2.31 -11.93
N VAL A 194 7.74 2.92 -11.04
CA VAL A 194 7.27 3.89 -10.06
C VAL A 194 8.19 5.12 -10.07
N SER A 195 7.58 6.30 -10.08
CA SER A 195 8.25 7.56 -9.80
C SER A 195 7.78 8.08 -8.44
N ILE A 196 8.66 8.07 -7.43
CA ILE A 196 8.38 8.68 -6.14
C ILE A 196 8.85 10.14 -6.23
N VAL A 197 7.99 11.09 -5.89
CA VAL A 197 8.32 12.52 -6.00
C VAL A 197 8.12 13.23 -4.67
N ARG A 198 9.12 13.99 -4.26
CA ARG A 198 9.08 14.88 -3.10
C ARG A 198 9.53 16.27 -3.51
N VAL A 199 8.63 17.25 -3.42
CA VAL A 199 8.91 18.65 -3.75
C VAL A 199 9.02 19.54 -2.52
N THR A 200 8.59 19.05 -1.35
CA THR A 200 8.66 19.78 -0.09
C THR A 200 10.05 19.62 0.54
N PRO A 201 10.83 20.69 0.74
CA PRO A 201 12.16 20.62 1.34
C PRO A 201 12.12 20.42 2.86
N THR A 202 11.01 20.76 3.51
CA THR A 202 10.86 20.64 4.97
C THR A 202 10.99 19.19 5.41
N PRO A 203 11.74 18.88 6.49
CA PRO A 203 11.83 17.54 7.03
C PRO A 203 10.44 16.96 7.36
N LEU A 204 10.19 15.74 6.92
CA LEU A 204 8.94 15.02 7.13
C LEU A 204 9.24 13.69 7.84
N SER A 205 8.60 13.44 8.97
CA SER A 205 8.73 12.17 9.69
C SER A 205 8.28 10.95 8.86
N ILE A 206 7.31 11.15 7.96
CA ILE A 206 6.83 10.11 7.05
C ILE A 206 7.87 9.68 6.00
N VAL A 207 8.97 10.43 5.81
CA VAL A 207 10.09 10.10 4.92
C VAL A 207 11.30 9.57 5.71
N ALA A 208 11.18 9.39 7.02
CA ALA A 208 12.22 8.77 7.83
C ALA A 208 12.47 7.32 7.37
N ARG A 209 13.73 6.85 7.48
CA ARG A 209 14.14 5.51 7.03
C ARG A 209 13.28 4.38 7.61
N ASP A 210 12.82 4.53 8.83
CA ASP A 210 11.98 3.59 9.56
C ASP A 210 10.47 3.83 9.39
N SER A 211 10.08 4.77 8.54
CA SER A 211 8.67 5.08 8.29
C SER A 211 7.96 3.95 7.52
N PRO A 212 6.76 3.54 7.93
CA PRO A 212 5.90 2.65 7.15
C PRO A 212 5.61 3.17 5.73
N HIS A 213 5.56 4.49 5.55
CA HIS A 213 5.33 5.11 4.24
C HIS A 213 6.50 4.85 3.28
N VAL A 214 7.75 4.94 3.76
CA VAL A 214 8.93 4.63 2.96
C VAL A 214 8.92 3.16 2.55
N LEU A 215 8.60 2.25 3.48
CA LEU A 215 8.47 0.83 3.19
C LEU A 215 7.42 0.57 2.11
N VAL A 216 6.23 1.15 2.24
CA VAL A 216 5.16 1.00 1.24
C VAL A 216 5.61 1.59 -0.10
N ALA A 217 6.14 2.81 -0.15
CA ALA A 217 6.56 3.46 -1.39
C ALA A 217 7.58 2.63 -2.17
N LEU A 218 8.66 2.18 -1.50
CA LEU A 218 9.72 1.38 -2.12
C LEU A 218 9.25 -0.01 -2.57
N SER A 219 8.26 -0.59 -1.91
CA SER A 219 7.76 -1.92 -2.24
C SER A 219 6.66 -1.96 -3.32
N ARG A 220 6.35 -0.87 -4.02
CA ARG A 220 5.25 -0.85 -5.00
C ARG A 220 5.63 -1.29 -6.41
N HIS A 221 6.92 -1.32 -6.76
CA HIS A 221 7.36 -1.64 -8.12
C HIS A 221 7.88 -3.07 -8.26
N THR A 222 7.95 -3.52 -9.52
CA THR A 222 8.52 -4.82 -9.90
C THR A 222 9.78 -4.69 -10.76
N LEU A 223 9.91 -3.58 -11.52
CA LEU A 223 11.02 -3.36 -12.44
C LEU A 223 11.89 -2.17 -12.04
N SER A 224 11.32 -0.97 -11.90
CA SER A 224 12.08 0.23 -11.59
C SER A 224 11.36 1.17 -10.64
N CYS A 225 12.15 1.85 -9.81
CA CYS A 225 11.69 2.92 -8.95
C CYS A 225 12.68 4.07 -8.98
N LYS A 226 12.21 5.26 -9.33
CA LYS A 226 13.04 6.46 -9.33
C LYS A 226 12.52 7.47 -8.32
N TYR A 227 13.37 7.86 -7.39
CA TYR A 227 13.07 8.86 -6.38
C TYR A 227 13.54 10.23 -6.82
N TYR A 228 12.63 11.15 -7.05
CA TYR A 228 12.87 12.54 -7.38
C TYR A 228 12.68 13.39 -6.11
N THR A 229 13.71 14.12 -5.71
CA THR A 229 13.65 14.93 -4.49
C THR A 229 14.38 16.27 -4.65
N VAL A 230 13.91 17.30 -3.96
CA VAL A 230 14.56 18.61 -3.89
C VAL A 230 15.58 18.72 -2.74
N VAL A 231 15.67 17.69 -1.91
CA VAL A 231 16.57 17.65 -0.74
C VAL A 231 17.08 16.24 -0.52
N LEU A 232 18.33 16.10 -0.12
CA LEU A 232 18.86 14.83 0.35
C LEU A 232 18.23 14.48 1.70
N ASP A 233 17.69 13.29 1.81
CA ASP A 233 17.01 12.79 2.99
C ASP A 233 17.34 11.31 3.25
N ALA A 234 16.71 10.73 4.27
CA ALA A 234 16.93 9.34 4.63
C ALA A 234 16.58 8.35 3.50
N LEU A 235 15.61 8.68 2.64
CA LEU A 235 15.24 7.83 1.51
C LEU A 235 16.28 7.89 0.39
N SER A 236 16.83 9.07 0.11
CA SER A 236 17.91 9.21 -0.88
C SER A 236 19.19 8.48 -0.49
N SER A 237 19.47 8.33 0.82
CA SER A 237 20.62 7.52 1.29
C SER A 237 20.39 6.02 1.19
N VAL A 238 19.15 5.55 1.42
CA VAL A 238 18.80 4.12 1.25
C VAL A 238 19.02 3.64 -0.19
N VAL A 239 18.85 4.52 -1.15
CA VAL A 239 18.97 4.20 -2.59
C VAL A 239 20.44 4.15 -3.05
N ASN A 240 21.34 4.81 -2.33
CA ASN A 240 22.74 4.92 -2.71
C ASN A 240 23.65 3.90 -1.99
N ASP A 241 23.12 3.17 -0.99
CA ASP A 241 23.76 2.04 -0.29
C ASP A 241 23.50 0.72 -1.08
#